data_1f8781001944c6bf6555d9ab098f87c2
#
_entry.id   1f8781001944c6bf6555d9ab098f87c2
#
_cell.length_a   1.000
_cell.length_b   1.000
_cell.length_c   1.000
_cell.angle_alpha   90.00
_cell.angle_beta   90.00
_cell.angle_gamma   90.00
#
_symmetry.space_group_name_H-M   'P 1'
#
loop_
_entity.id
_entity.type
_entity.pdbx_description
1 polymer ?
#
loop_
_entity_poly.entity_id
_entity_poly.type
_entity_poly.pdbx_seq_one_letter_code
_entity_poly.pdbx_strand_id
1 'polypeptide(L)'
;MFKNSSEIFAYIKKEDVKLVDVRFTDLPGIQHHFNVPVESFDEAVFTDGLMFDGSSIRGFQSIHESDMKLLPVPSSAFIDPFRLEKTLVIIFSVHNPSDDTPYSRDPRGVVKKAVDFLKSTGIADQAFFAPEAEFYVFDAIRFKTGINESYHHIDSYEGSWNTGIVADPDGTPNRGYRTRVKGGYFPVSPTDQFADLRDEMVMELGRAGLQVERSHHEVGTAGQMEINYRFTDILTAGDELMKFKYIIRNVAWEGGKTATFMPKPLFGDNGSGMHVHQSLWKDGKPLFFEAGTYGDLSDMARWYIGGLLKHAPSLLAFTNPTVNSYRRLVPGYEAPVNLVYSARNRSACIRIPITGSSPKAKRVEFRCPDPSSNPYLAFAAMLMAGIDGIVNKIEPPAPVDKDLYELEGAEAAAIPQVPGSLDAVLDSLEKDHEFLTKGGVFTEDLIATWIEWKRKNEVDYVRLRPHPAEFELYYDI
;
A
#
# COMPACT_ATOMS: atom_id res chain seq x y z
N MET A 1 17.04 1.00 15.90
CA MET A 1 17.33 1.13 14.47
C MET A 1 18.85 1.21 14.31
N PHE A 2 19.45 0.30 13.54
CA PHE A 2 20.93 0.21 13.40
C PHE A 2 21.44 1.29 12.44
N LYS A 3 22.61 1.84 12.73
CA LYS A 3 23.19 2.95 11.96
C LYS A 3 24.24 2.49 10.94
N ASN A 4 24.91 1.37 11.19
CA ASN A 4 26.04 0.90 10.39
C ASN A 4 26.27 -0.61 10.54
N SER A 5 27.23 -1.16 9.79
CA SER A 5 27.61 -2.56 9.80
C SER A 5 28.08 -3.04 11.18
N SER A 6 28.88 -2.23 11.89
CA SER A 6 29.41 -2.61 13.21
C SER A 6 28.30 -2.89 14.23
N GLU A 7 27.21 -2.09 14.20
CA GLU A 7 26.04 -2.32 15.06
C GLU A 7 25.32 -3.62 14.66
N ILE A 8 25.21 -3.92 13.37
CA ILE A 8 24.64 -5.17 12.86
C ILE A 8 25.44 -6.39 13.32
N PHE A 9 26.78 -6.37 13.17
CA PHE A 9 27.62 -7.48 13.61
C PHE A 9 27.61 -7.68 15.12
N ALA A 10 27.62 -6.58 15.89
CA ALA A 10 27.48 -6.65 17.34
C ALA A 10 26.14 -7.29 17.74
N TYR A 11 25.06 -6.96 17.03
CA TYR A 11 23.74 -7.51 17.28
C TYR A 11 23.66 -8.98 16.88
N ILE A 12 24.18 -9.36 15.70
CA ILE A 12 24.27 -10.76 15.25
C ILE A 12 24.92 -11.64 16.32
N LYS A 13 26.06 -11.18 16.84
CA LYS A 13 26.80 -11.91 17.90
C LYS A 13 26.04 -11.96 19.22
N LYS A 14 25.44 -10.83 19.64
CA LYS A 14 24.68 -10.74 20.90
C LYS A 14 23.46 -11.65 20.91
N GLU A 15 22.74 -11.67 19.82
CA GLU A 15 21.48 -12.38 19.70
C GLU A 15 21.63 -13.82 19.18
N ASP A 16 22.86 -14.27 18.91
CA ASP A 16 23.15 -15.59 18.34
C ASP A 16 22.39 -15.87 17.03
N VAL A 17 22.38 -14.86 16.14
CA VAL A 17 21.76 -14.98 14.80
C VAL A 17 22.50 -16.02 13.97
N LYS A 18 21.76 -16.85 13.25
CA LYS A 18 22.33 -17.92 12.39
C LYS A 18 22.31 -17.57 10.91
N LEU A 19 21.29 -16.83 10.48
CA LEU A 19 21.05 -16.48 9.07
C LEU A 19 20.77 -15.00 8.93
N VAL A 20 21.22 -14.41 7.83
CA VAL A 20 20.77 -13.09 7.37
C VAL A 20 19.85 -13.31 6.17
N ASP A 21 18.61 -12.83 6.28
CA ASP A 21 17.62 -12.85 5.20
C ASP A 21 17.72 -11.54 4.41
N VAL A 22 18.27 -11.63 3.20
CA VAL A 22 18.43 -10.53 2.26
C VAL A 22 17.10 -10.28 1.55
N ARG A 23 16.51 -9.11 1.74
CA ARG A 23 15.22 -8.78 1.11
C ARG A 23 15.31 -7.55 0.22
N PHE A 24 14.65 -7.61 -0.92
CA PHE A 24 14.45 -6.46 -1.81
C PHE A 24 13.07 -6.56 -2.49
N THR A 25 12.61 -5.48 -3.11
CA THR A 25 11.26 -5.40 -3.66
C THR A 25 11.32 -5.21 -5.16
N ASP A 26 10.53 -6.00 -5.93
CA ASP A 26 10.40 -5.84 -7.38
C ASP A 26 9.54 -4.63 -7.76
N LEU A 27 9.49 -4.30 -9.04
CA LEU A 27 8.73 -3.16 -9.53
C LEU A 27 7.22 -3.25 -9.20
N PRO A 28 6.53 -4.41 -9.37
CA PRO A 28 5.15 -4.55 -8.92
C PRO A 28 4.91 -4.50 -7.40
N GLY A 29 5.92 -4.65 -6.56
CA GLY A 29 5.80 -4.54 -5.11
C GLY A 29 5.83 -5.87 -4.35
N ILE A 30 6.35 -6.94 -4.95
CA ILE A 30 6.58 -8.21 -4.25
C ILE A 30 7.99 -8.22 -3.68
N GLN A 31 8.12 -8.66 -2.41
CA GLN A 31 9.43 -8.90 -1.82
C GLN A 31 10.01 -10.23 -2.34
N HIS A 32 11.28 -10.17 -2.69
CA HIS A 32 12.14 -11.32 -3.00
C HIS A 32 13.17 -11.48 -1.89
N HIS A 33 13.65 -12.70 -1.69
CA HIS A 33 14.67 -12.95 -0.67
C HIS A 33 15.57 -14.15 -1.00
N PHE A 34 16.71 -14.15 -0.34
CA PHE A 34 17.57 -15.34 -0.16
C PHE A 34 18.32 -15.22 1.18
N ASN A 35 18.78 -16.34 1.71
CA ASN A 35 19.49 -16.38 2.99
C ASN A 35 20.99 -16.49 2.79
N VAL A 36 21.73 -15.79 3.65
CA VAL A 36 23.19 -15.92 3.78
C VAL A 36 23.50 -16.43 5.19
N PRO A 37 24.23 -17.55 5.35
CA PRO A 37 24.75 -17.94 6.66
C PRO A 37 25.63 -16.85 7.26
N VAL A 38 25.56 -16.66 8.59
CA VAL A 38 26.30 -15.58 9.26
C VAL A 38 27.81 -15.68 9.02
N GLU A 39 28.34 -16.90 8.88
CA GLU A 39 29.76 -17.15 8.58
C GLU A 39 30.20 -16.59 7.22
N SER A 40 29.25 -16.41 6.29
CA SER A 40 29.48 -15.84 4.94
C SER A 40 29.03 -14.39 4.83
N PHE A 41 28.55 -13.80 5.92
CA PHE A 41 28.06 -12.42 5.96
C PHE A 41 29.08 -11.52 6.70
N ASP A 42 29.96 -10.89 5.96
CA ASP A 42 31.07 -10.08 6.46
C ASP A 42 31.00 -8.60 6.04
N GLU A 43 32.03 -7.82 6.39
CA GLU A 43 32.08 -6.39 6.05
C GLU A 43 32.09 -6.12 4.53
N ALA A 44 32.58 -7.06 3.72
CA ALA A 44 32.60 -6.92 2.26
C ALA A 44 31.17 -6.84 1.69
N VAL A 45 30.17 -7.44 2.35
CA VAL A 45 28.77 -7.30 1.94
C VAL A 45 28.29 -5.85 1.99
N PHE A 46 28.84 -5.03 2.90
CA PHE A 46 28.46 -3.61 3.03
C PHE A 46 29.20 -2.70 2.04
N THR A 47 30.32 -3.13 1.47
CA THR A 47 31.13 -2.37 0.51
C THR A 47 30.96 -2.89 -0.91
N ASP A 48 31.09 -4.20 -1.10
CA ASP A 48 31.09 -4.84 -2.42
C ASP A 48 29.68 -5.33 -2.82
N GLY A 49 28.80 -5.53 -1.82
CA GLY A 49 27.43 -5.99 -2.02
C GLY A 49 27.32 -7.49 -2.34
N LEU A 50 26.09 -7.89 -2.65
CA LEU A 50 25.75 -9.25 -3.09
C LEU A 50 25.21 -9.20 -4.52
N MET A 51 25.71 -10.10 -5.39
CA MET A 51 25.26 -10.18 -6.77
C MET A 51 24.03 -11.07 -6.91
N PHE A 52 23.14 -10.73 -7.85
CA PHE A 52 21.98 -11.53 -8.19
C PHE A 52 21.59 -11.33 -9.67
N ASP A 53 20.77 -12.25 -10.20
CA ASP A 53 20.21 -12.19 -11.56
C ASP A 53 18.95 -11.30 -11.60
N GLY A 54 19.10 -10.07 -12.06
CA GLY A 54 17.99 -9.11 -12.22
C GLY A 54 17.01 -9.48 -13.33
N SER A 55 17.40 -10.34 -14.30
CA SER A 55 16.50 -10.76 -15.38
C SER A 55 15.38 -11.70 -14.88
N SER A 56 15.59 -12.34 -13.73
CA SER A 56 14.58 -13.16 -13.07
C SER A 56 13.60 -12.35 -12.22
N ILE A 57 13.81 -11.03 -12.11
CA ILE A 57 12.99 -10.13 -11.28
C ILE A 57 12.06 -9.30 -12.18
N ARG A 58 10.78 -9.27 -11.80
CA ARG A 58 9.73 -8.60 -12.60
C ARG A 58 9.98 -7.11 -12.71
N GLY A 59 10.03 -6.62 -13.95
CA GLY A 59 10.21 -5.21 -14.26
C GLY A 59 11.65 -4.70 -14.10
N PHE A 60 12.63 -5.58 -13.83
CA PHE A 60 14.04 -5.20 -13.74
C PHE A 60 14.73 -5.30 -15.12
N GLN A 61 15.75 -6.12 -15.24
CA GLN A 61 16.60 -6.17 -16.42
C GLN A 61 16.18 -7.23 -17.44
N SER A 62 16.74 -7.15 -18.64
CA SER A 62 16.67 -8.19 -19.64
C SER A 62 17.84 -9.15 -19.51
N ILE A 63 17.73 -10.34 -20.13
CA ILE A 63 18.67 -11.45 -19.93
C ILE A 63 20.12 -11.13 -20.35
N HIS A 64 20.32 -10.15 -21.21
CA HIS A 64 21.67 -9.78 -21.68
C HIS A 64 22.37 -8.73 -20.79
N GLU A 65 21.68 -8.20 -19.79
CA GLU A 65 22.21 -7.27 -18.77
C GLU A 65 21.75 -7.69 -17.38
N SER A 66 21.89 -9.00 -17.07
CA SER A 66 21.21 -9.60 -15.92
C SER A 66 21.85 -9.31 -14.57
N ASP A 67 23.17 -9.08 -14.52
CA ASP A 67 23.88 -8.91 -13.27
C ASP A 67 23.49 -7.62 -12.54
N MET A 68 23.06 -7.77 -11.31
CA MET A 68 22.65 -6.67 -10.42
C MET A 68 23.31 -6.81 -9.05
N LYS A 69 23.45 -5.71 -8.33
CA LYS A 69 24.10 -5.63 -7.02
C LYS A 69 23.12 -5.20 -5.93
N LEU A 70 23.21 -5.83 -4.77
CA LEU A 70 22.44 -5.54 -3.57
C LEU A 70 23.35 -4.96 -2.47
N LEU A 71 23.00 -3.80 -1.92
CA LEU A 71 23.68 -3.17 -0.79
C LEU A 71 22.74 -3.11 0.43
N PRO A 72 23.20 -3.56 1.63
CA PRO A 72 22.36 -3.62 2.81
C PRO A 72 21.98 -2.25 3.35
N VAL A 73 20.78 -2.15 3.92
CA VAL A 73 20.28 -0.98 4.63
C VAL A 73 20.17 -1.31 6.12
N PRO A 74 21.18 -1.01 6.95
CA PRO A 74 21.21 -1.39 8.36
C PRO A 74 19.97 -0.99 9.15
N SER A 75 19.44 0.20 8.89
CA SER A 75 18.28 0.74 9.62
C SER A 75 16.99 -0.04 9.44
N SER A 76 16.90 -0.91 8.43
CA SER A 76 15.73 -1.75 8.16
C SER A 76 15.70 -3.07 8.92
N ALA A 77 16.80 -3.42 9.60
CA ALA A 77 16.99 -4.74 10.16
C ALA A 77 16.04 -5.06 11.34
N PHE A 78 15.50 -6.26 11.35
CA PHE A 78 14.70 -6.82 12.45
C PHE A 78 14.85 -8.35 12.50
N ILE A 79 14.56 -8.96 13.66
CA ILE A 79 14.51 -10.43 13.79
C ILE A 79 13.20 -10.92 13.21
N ASP A 80 13.28 -11.94 12.36
CA ASP A 80 12.13 -12.63 11.80
C ASP A 80 11.47 -13.53 12.87
N PRO A 81 10.21 -13.27 13.27
CA PRO A 81 9.56 -14.06 14.33
C PRO A 81 9.07 -15.44 13.84
N PHE A 82 9.08 -15.71 12.54
CA PHE A 82 8.49 -16.92 11.93
C PHE A 82 9.51 -17.98 11.50
N ARG A 83 10.79 -17.73 11.73
CA ARG A 83 11.85 -18.65 11.29
C ARG A 83 12.27 -19.57 12.43
N LEU A 84 12.47 -20.85 12.09
CA LEU A 84 12.96 -21.85 13.04
C LEU A 84 14.34 -21.48 13.61
N GLU A 85 15.27 -21.08 12.73
CA GLU A 85 16.57 -20.57 13.12
C GLU A 85 16.50 -19.04 13.24
N LYS A 86 17.17 -18.49 14.27
CA LYS A 86 17.17 -17.04 14.48
C LYS A 86 17.75 -16.32 13.27
N THR A 87 16.93 -15.58 12.56
CA THR A 87 17.21 -14.95 11.28
C THR A 87 17.07 -13.44 11.40
N LEU A 88 18.09 -12.69 10.97
CA LEU A 88 18.05 -11.25 10.86
C LEU A 88 17.65 -10.86 9.45
N VAL A 89 16.48 -10.25 9.30
CA VAL A 89 16.04 -9.66 8.03
C VAL A 89 16.71 -8.32 7.83
N ILE A 90 17.24 -8.06 6.64
CA ILE A 90 17.74 -6.75 6.22
C ILE A 90 17.18 -6.46 4.82
N ILE A 91 16.66 -5.26 4.61
CA ILE A 91 16.30 -4.77 3.27
C ILE A 91 17.57 -4.30 2.57
N PHE A 92 17.68 -4.61 1.29
CA PHE A 92 18.79 -4.21 0.43
C PHE A 92 18.30 -3.26 -0.67
N SER A 93 19.11 -2.26 -0.98
CA SER A 93 18.92 -1.39 -2.14
C SER A 93 19.59 -2.00 -3.37
N VAL A 94 18.98 -1.81 -4.54
CA VAL A 94 19.48 -2.37 -5.80
C VAL A 94 20.37 -1.34 -6.50
N HIS A 95 21.52 -1.79 -6.99
CA HIS A 95 22.54 -0.96 -7.64
C HIS A 95 23.01 -1.58 -8.95
N ASN A 96 23.51 -0.74 -9.84
CA ASN A 96 24.20 -1.16 -11.05
C ASN A 96 25.61 -1.64 -10.67
N PRO A 97 26.03 -2.83 -11.09
CA PRO A 97 27.35 -3.35 -10.70
C PRO A 97 28.52 -2.65 -11.38
N SER A 98 28.31 -1.98 -12.52
CA SER A 98 29.37 -1.37 -13.31
C SER A 98 29.88 -0.05 -12.74
N ASP A 99 29.04 0.71 -12.05
CA ASP A 99 29.34 2.08 -11.56
C ASP A 99 28.83 2.38 -10.17
N ASP A 100 28.28 1.38 -9.47
CA ASP A 100 27.69 1.47 -8.13
C ASP A 100 26.54 2.48 -7.99
N THR A 101 25.99 2.98 -9.10
CA THR A 101 24.85 3.89 -9.05
C THR A 101 23.57 3.17 -8.62
N PRO A 102 22.68 3.84 -7.86
CA PRO A 102 21.37 3.27 -7.55
C PRO A 102 20.61 2.92 -8.83
N TYR A 103 20.06 1.69 -8.87
CA TYR A 103 19.28 1.23 -10.01
C TYR A 103 17.99 2.06 -10.19
N SER A 104 17.72 2.49 -11.43
CA SER A 104 16.63 3.43 -11.73
C SER A 104 15.23 2.88 -11.39
N ARG A 105 15.06 1.56 -11.47
CA ARG A 105 13.79 0.86 -11.20
C ARG A 105 13.74 0.20 -9.80
N ASP A 106 14.71 0.49 -8.93
CA ASP A 106 14.59 0.12 -7.50
C ASP A 106 13.51 0.97 -6.84
N PRO A 107 12.36 0.37 -6.44
CA PRO A 107 11.26 1.15 -5.87
C PRO A 107 11.66 1.92 -4.61
N ARG A 108 12.48 1.32 -3.75
CA ARG A 108 12.98 1.97 -2.54
C ARG A 108 13.92 3.14 -2.87
N GLY A 109 14.73 2.98 -3.91
CA GLY A 109 15.59 4.04 -4.45
C GLY A 109 14.78 5.24 -4.96
N VAL A 110 13.59 5.03 -5.52
CA VAL A 110 12.69 6.10 -5.97
C VAL A 110 12.22 6.97 -4.80
N VAL A 111 11.78 6.37 -3.67
CA VAL A 111 11.42 7.16 -2.47
C VAL A 111 12.60 7.98 -1.96
N LYS A 112 13.78 7.39 -1.93
CA LYS A 112 14.99 8.12 -1.48
C LYS A 112 15.24 9.34 -2.35
N LYS A 113 15.15 9.20 -3.68
CA LYS A 113 15.26 10.33 -4.61
C LYS A 113 14.15 11.37 -4.39
N ALA A 114 12.92 10.96 -4.09
CA ALA A 114 11.83 11.90 -3.79
C ALA A 114 12.11 12.72 -2.53
N VAL A 115 12.67 12.11 -1.49
CA VAL A 115 13.09 12.82 -0.27
C VAL A 115 14.23 13.79 -0.55
N ASP A 116 15.22 13.37 -1.34
CA ASP A 116 16.35 14.23 -1.71
C ASP A 116 15.87 15.41 -2.59
N PHE A 117 14.94 15.17 -3.49
CA PHE A 117 14.31 16.23 -4.30
C PHE A 117 13.52 17.19 -3.41
N LEU A 118 12.69 16.71 -2.47
CA LEU A 118 11.97 17.57 -1.51
C LEU A 118 12.93 18.53 -0.80
N LYS A 119 14.05 18.01 -0.27
CA LYS A 119 15.08 18.82 0.40
C LYS A 119 15.70 19.85 -0.54
N SER A 120 15.97 19.48 -1.79
CA SER A 120 16.58 20.36 -2.79
C SER A 120 15.68 21.54 -3.17
N THR A 121 14.35 21.37 -3.09
CA THR A 121 13.40 22.48 -3.32
C THR A 121 13.41 23.54 -2.23
N GLY A 122 13.94 23.21 -1.06
CA GLY A 122 13.91 24.08 0.12
C GLY A 122 12.52 24.22 0.77
N ILE A 123 11.49 23.51 0.27
CA ILE A 123 10.12 23.54 0.82
C ILE A 123 10.10 22.90 2.21
N ALA A 124 10.59 21.68 2.31
CA ALA A 124 10.60 20.90 3.53
C ALA A 124 11.85 20.01 3.61
N ASP A 125 12.19 19.53 4.80
CA ASP A 125 13.28 18.59 5.03
C ASP A 125 12.78 17.19 5.44
N GLN A 126 11.50 17.07 5.82
CA GLN A 126 10.86 15.83 6.23
C GLN A 126 9.44 15.72 5.65
N ALA A 127 9.10 14.51 5.20
CA ALA A 127 7.75 14.12 4.85
C ALA A 127 7.36 12.93 5.74
N PHE A 128 6.24 13.04 6.47
CA PHE A 128 5.70 11.97 7.31
C PHE A 128 4.49 11.35 6.65
N PHE A 129 4.46 10.01 6.63
CA PHE A 129 3.40 9.21 6.05
C PHE A 129 2.87 8.19 7.06
N ALA A 130 1.56 7.95 7.05
CA ALA A 130 0.91 6.91 7.82
C ALA A 130 -0.13 6.21 6.93
N PRO A 131 0.17 5.02 6.42
CA PRO A 131 -0.81 4.21 5.69
C PRO A 131 -1.74 3.47 6.67
N GLU A 132 -3.04 3.46 6.37
CA GLU A 132 -4.08 2.67 7.03
C GLU A 132 -4.47 1.52 6.09
N ALA A 133 -3.70 0.43 6.07
CA ALA A 133 -3.89 -0.67 5.14
C ALA A 133 -4.91 -1.66 5.68
N GLU A 134 -6.08 -1.73 5.04
CA GLU A 134 -7.11 -2.73 5.29
C GLU A 134 -6.76 -4.05 4.58
N PHE A 135 -7.24 -5.16 5.12
CA PHE A 135 -7.02 -6.49 4.56
C PHE A 135 -8.14 -7.44 4.97
N TYR A 136 -8.28 -8.54 4.22
CA TYR A 136 -9.19 -9.63 4.57
C TYR A 136 -8.42 -10.85 5.04
N VAL A 137 -9.00 -11.57 6.01
CA VAL A 137 -8.56 -12.91 6.44
C VAL A 137 -9.67 -13.90 6.13
N PHE A 138 -9.32 -14.97 5.43
CA PHE A 138 -10.23 -16.04 5.06
C PHE A 138 -9.77 -17.39 5.62
N ASP A 139 -10.71 -18.31 5.81
CA ASP A 139 -10.41 -19.69 6.20
C ASP A 139 -9.90 -20.50 5.01
N ALA A 140 -10.44 -20.25 3.81
CA ALA A 140 -10.02 -20.94 2.60
C ALA A 140 -10.25 -20.11 1.35
N ILE A 141 -9.37 -20.30 0.37
CA ILE A 141 -9.55 -19.78 -1.00
C ILE A 141 -9.16 -20.85 -2.01
N ARG A 142 -10.00 -21.02 -3.03
CA ARG A 142 -9.72 -21.85 -4.20
C ARG A 142 -10.04 -21.05 -5.45
N PHE A 143 -9.16 -21.12 -6.44
CA PHE A 143 -9.40 -20.46 -7.73
C PHE A 143 -8.75 -21.27 -8.86
N LYS A 144 -9.33 -21.15 -10.05
CA LYS A 144 -8.84 -21.75 -11.27
C LYS A 144 -9.07 -20.83 -12.45
N THR A 145 -8.10 -20.75 -13.35
CA THR A 145 -8.19 -20.01 -14.61
C THR A 145 -7.69 -20.89 -15.74
N GLY A 146 -8.55 -21.77 -16.25
CA GLY A 146 -8.28 -22.65 -17.38
C GLY A 146 -8.96 -22.13 -18.67
N ILE A 147 -8.71 -22.83 -19.79
CA ILE A 147 -9.37 -22.52 -21.08
C ILE A 147 -10.89 -22.76 -21.01
N ASN A 148 -11.27 -23.80 -20.31
CA ASN A 148 -12.65 -24.31 -20.24
C ASN A 148 -13.31 -24.11 -18.87
N GLU A 149 -12.59 -23.53 -17.90
CA GLU A 149 -13.07 -23.42 -16.53
C GLU A 149 -12.42 -22.22 -15.84
N SER A 150 -13.24 -21.36 -15.25
CA SER A 150 -12.78 -20.23 -14.45
C SER A 150 -13.70 -20.05 -13.25
N TYR A 151 -13.14 -20.04 -12.05
CA TYR A 151 -13.88 -19.78 -10.82
C TYR A 151 -12.95 -19.29 -9.72
N HIS A 152 -13.55 -18.68 -8.70
CA HIS A 152 -12.97 -18.54 -7.37
C HIS A 152 -14.02 -18.94 -6.32
N HIS A 153 -13.56 -19.47 -5.21
CA HIS A 153 -14.38 -19.80 -4.05
C HIS A 153 -13.64 -19.37 -2.80
N ILE A 154 -14.28 -18.52 -2.03
CA ILE A 154 -13.76 -17.99 -0.77
C ILE A 154 -14.65 -18.51 0.35
N ASP A 155 -14.06 -18.95 1.45
CA ASP A 155 -14.78 -19.32 2.65
C ASP A 155 -14.22 -18.61 3.88
N SER A 156 -15.13 -18.30 4.81
CA SER A 156 -14.83 -17.69 6.10
C SER A 156 -15.90 -18.06 7.11
N TYR A 157 -15.49 -18.42 8.31
CA TYR A 157 -16.43 -18.75 9.39
C TYR A 157 -17.33 -17.57 9.76
N GLU A 158 -16.83 -16.35 9.63
CA GLU A 158 -17.64 -15.16 9.84
C GLU A 158 -18.57 -14.85 8.66
N GLY A 159 -18.39 -15.51 7.53
CA GLY A 159 -19.16 -15.23 6.32
C GLY A 159 -20.67 -15.44 6.51
N SER A 160 -21.45 -14.44 6.09
CA SER A 160 -22.92 -14.50 6.16
C SER A 160 -23.51 -15.66 5.36
N TRP A 161 -22.79 -16.16 4.34
CA TRP A 161 -23.17 -17.34 3.55
C TRP A 161 -23.10 -18.66 4.35
N ASN A 162 -22.46 -18.66 5.52
CA ASN A 162 -22.34 -19.81 6.41
C ASN A 162 -23.43 -19.86 7.50
N THR A 163 -24.46 -19.02 7.45
CA THR A 163 -25.58 -19.06 8.43
C THR A 163 -26.37 -20.36 8.38
N GLY A 164 -26.43 -21.05 7.24
CA GLY A 164 -27.19 -22.27 7.02
C GLY A 164 -26.40 -23.57 7.16
N ILE A 165 -25.11 -23.56 7.51
CA ILE A 165 -24.33 -24.78 7.70
C ILE A 165 -24.75 -25.51 8.99
N VAL A 166 -24.69 -26.86 8.99
CA VAL A 166 -25.12 -27.68 10.14
C VAL A 166 -24.10 -27.62 11.28
N ALA A 167 -22.83 -27.64 10.93
CA ALA A 167 -21.73 -27.62 11.90
C ALA A 167 -20.62 -26.68 11.43
N ASP A 168 -19.95 -26.07 12.40
CA ASP A 168 -18.71 -25.32 12.19
C ASP A 168 -17.57 -26.29 11.79
N PRO A 169 -16.52 -25.84 11.13
CA PRO A 169 -15.43 -26.71 10.65
C PRO A 169 -14.67 -27.48 11.72
N ASP A 170 -14.75 -27.02 12.99
CA ASP A 170 -14.26 -27.76 14.15
C ASP A 170 -15.17 -28.93 14.57
N GLY A 171 -16.27 -29.17 13.85
CA GLY A 171 -17.23 -30.23 14.13
C GLY A 171 -18.29 -29.85 15.17
N THR A 172 -18.21 -28.65 15.75
CA THR A 172 -19.26 -28.18 16.67
C THR A 172 -20.52 -27.74 15.93
N PRO A 173 -21.72 -27.81 16.53
CA PRO A 173 -22.93 -27.25 15.90
C PRO A 173 -22.76 -25.77 15.56
N ASN A 174 -23.34 -25.33 14.43
CA ASN A 174 -23.37 -23.93 14.07
C ASN A 174 -23.95 -23.07 15.19
N ARG A 175 -23.13 -22.15 15.71
CA ARG A 175 -23.49 -21.29 16.85
C ARG A 175 -24.15 -19.97 16.42
N GLY A 176 -24.27 -19.70 15.11
CA GLY A 176 -25.07 -18.61 14.54
C GLY A 176 -24.40 -17.23 14.51
N TYR A 177 -23.27 -17.02 15.16
CA TYR A 177 -22.56 -15.74 15.16
C TYR A 177 -21.86 -15.54 13.81
N ARG A 178 -22.56 -14.90 12.85
CA ARG A 178 -22.08 -14.56 11.52
C ARG A 178 -22.26 -13.06 11.28
N THR A 179 -21.24 -12.44 10.76
CA THR A 179 -21.25 -11.01 10.44
C THR A 179 -22.18 -10.76 9.24
N ARG A 180 -23.08 -9.79 9.35
CA ARG A 180 -23.93 -9.38 8.24
C ARG A 180 -23.08 -8.69 7.16
N VAL A 181 -23.48 -8.80 5.91
CA VAL A 181 -22.86 -8.04 4.82
C VAL A 181 -22.85 -6.55 5.18
N LYS A 182 -21.69 -5.91 5.12
CA LYS A 182 -21.43 -4.52 5.54
C LYS A 182 -21.74 -4.23 7.03
N GLY A 183 -21.79 -5.26 7.87
CA GLY A 183 -22.12 -5.14 9.29
C GLY A 183 -20.96 -5.44 10.26
N GLY A 184 -19.72 -5.47 9.74
CA GLY A 184 -18.54 -5.88 10.48
C GLY A 184 -17.83 -4.79 11.30
N TYR A 185 -18.33 -3.54 11.31
CA TYR A 185 -17.62 -2.47 11.99
C TYR A 185 -17.74 -2.56 13.53
N PHE A 186 -16.63 -2.87 14.20
CA PHE A 186 -16.48 -2.94 15.65
C PHE A 186 -17.41 -3.90 16.38
N PRO A 187 -17.71 -5.13 15.90
CA PRO A 187 -18.45 -6.08 16.69
C PRO A 187 -17.61 -6.53 17.88
N VAL A 188 -18.28 -6.93 18.96
CA VAL A 188 -17.61 -7.61 20.07
C VAL A 188 -17.72 -9.13 19.89
N SER A 189 -16.78 -9.87 20.47
CA SER A 189 -16.86 -11.33 20.52
C SER A 189 -18.18 -11.78 21.21
N PRO A 190 -18.83 -12.84 20.76
CA PRO A 190 -18.34 -13.85 19.85
C PRO A 190 -18.62 -13.58 18.34
N THR A 191 -19.17 -12.42 17.97
CA THR A 191 -19.37 -12.05 16.55
C THR A 191 -18.03 -11.76 15.87
N ASP A 192 -17.12 -11.05 16.53
CA ASP A 192 -15.72 -10.92 16.13
C ASP A 192 -14.97 -12.22 16.46
N GLN A 193 -14.90 -13.15 15.52
CA GLN A 193 -14.27 -14.45 15.72
C GLN A 193 -12.75 -14.42 15.48
N PHE A 194 -12.24 -13.32 14.94
CA PHE A 194 -10.82 -13.15 14.66
C PHE A 194 -10.09 -12.22 15.63
N ALA A 195 -10.73 -11.87 16.76
CA ALA A 195 -10.14 -10.97 17.75
C ALA A 195 -8.77 -11.46 18.24
N ASP A 196 -8.66 -12.72 18.66
CA ASP A 196 -7.41 -13.29 19.15
C ASP A 196 -6.31 -13.35 18.07
N LEU A 197 -6.67 -13.73 16.83
CA LEU A 197 -5.74 -13.74 15.70
C LEU A 197 -5.22 -12.34 15.40
N ARG A 198 -6.10 -11.34 15.46
CA ARG A 198 -5.72 -9.94 15.24
C ARG A 198 -4.84 -9.42 16.37
N ASP A 199 -5.09 -9.83 17.61
CA ASP A 199 -4.24 -9.48 18.76
C ASP A 199 -2.83 -10.10 18.61
N GLU A 200 -2.73 -11.33 18.11
CA GLU A 200 -1.43 -11.93 17.77
C GLU A 200 -0.71 -11.13 16.69
N MET A 201 -1.41 -10.71 15.63
CA MET A 201 -0.83 -9.79 14.61
C MET A 201 -0.27 -8.52 15.26
N VAL A 202 -1.01 -7.90 16.16
CA VAL A 202 -0.59 -6.69 16.89
C VAL A 202 0.69 -6.95 17.71
N MET A 203 0.75 -8.08 18.39
CA MET A 203 1.92 -8.43 19.22
C MET A 203 3.17 -8.68 18.35
N GLU A 204 3.05 -9.38 17.23
CA GLU A 204 4.17 -9.66 16.33
C GLU A 204 4.64 -8.38 15.59
N LEU A 205 3.72 -7.50 15.19
CA LEU A 205 4.06 -6.18 14.67
C LEU A 205 4.88 -5.37 15.69
N GLY A 206 4.45 -5.39 16.95
CA GLY A 206 5.17 -4.72 18.05
C GLY A 206 6.58 -5.30 18.26
N ARG A 207 6.73 -6.63 18.24
CA ARG A 207 8.04 -7.31 18.35
C ARG A 207 8.97 -6.96 17.20
N ALA A 208 8.42 -6.78 16.00
CA ALA A 208 9.16 -6.35 14.82
C ALA A 208 9.43 -4.84 14.76
N GLY A 209 9.03 -4.08 15.80
CA GLY A 209 9.36 -2.68 15.99
C GLY A 209 8.34 -1.67 15.48
N LEU A 210 7.16 -2.09 15.00
CA LEU A 210 6.07 -1.17 14.66
C LEU A 210 5.33 -0.70 15.92
N GLN A 211 5.06 0.60 16.01
CA GLN A 211 4.28 1.17 17.11
C GLN A 211 2.79 1.10 16.79
N VAL A 212 2.16 -0.04 17.08
CA VAL A 212 0.72 -0.21 16.86
C VAL A 212 -0.07 0.69 17.80
N GLU A 213 -1.08 1.38 17.29
CA GLU A 213 -1.94 2.30 18.03
C GLU A 213 -3.36 1.76 18.23
N ARG A 214 -3.87 0.99 17.26
CA ARG A 214 -5.24 0.45 17.30
C ARG A 214 -5.39 -0.72 16.34
N SER A 215 -6.30 -1.64 16.66
CA SER A 215 -6.73 -2.70 15.76
C SER A 215 -8.25 -2.91 15.90
N HIS A 216 -8.91 -3.29 14.82
CA HIS A 216 -10.33 -3.58 14.82
C HIS A 216 -10.78 -4.40 13.60
N HIS A 217 -11.98 -5.00 13.75
CA HIS A 217 -12.71 -5.55 12.62
C HIS A 217 -13.31 -4.40 11.80
N GLU A 218 -13.20 -4.49 10.47
CA GLU A 218 -13.72 -3.51 9.53
C GLU A 218 -15.12 -3.86 9.02
N VAL A 219 -15.69 -2.97 8.19
CA VAL A 219 -17.10 -3.02 7.71
C VAL A 219 -17.41 -4.31 6.95
N GLY A 220 -16.47 -4.82 6.15
CA GLY A 220 -16.68 -6.02 5.35
C GLY A 220 -16.89 -7.25 6.22
N THR A 221 -17.88 -8.08 5.87
CA THR A 221 -18.05 -9.41 6.46
C THR A 221 -16.85 -10.30 6.16
N ALA A 222 -16.80 -11.48 6.73
CA ALA A 222 -15.78 -12.46 6.40
C ALA A 222 -14.33 -12.04 6.73
N GLY A 223 -14.14 -11.33 7.84
CA GLY A 223 -12.81 -11.08 8.42
C GLY A 223 -12.05 -9.91 7.81
N GLN A 224 -12.72 -8.82 7.42
CA GLN A 224 -12.02 -7.58 7.10
C GLN A 224 -11.46 -6.94 8.36
N MET A 225 -10.21 -6.49 8.31
CA MET A 225 -9.48 -5.94 9.45
C MET A 225 -8.67 -4.72 9.07
N GLU A 226 -8.42 -3.88 10.08
CA GLU A 226 -7.48 -2.77 10.02
C GLU A 226 -6.64 -2.72 11.29
N ILE A 227 -5.33 -2.52 11.14
CA ILE A 227 -4.40 -2.31 12.24
C ILE A 227 -3.61 -1.04 11.97
N ASN A 228 -3.86 0.00 12.78
CA ASN A 228 -3.21 1.28 12.67
C ASN A 228 -1.90 1.30 13.48
N TYR A 229 -0.87 1.86 12.91
CA TYR A 229 0.41 2.10 13.56
C TYR A 229 0.90 3.52 13.31
N ARG A 230 1.80 3.97 14.17
CA ARG A 230 2.26 5.35 14.18
C ARG A 230 2.95 5.74 12.88
N PHE A 231 2.74 6.98 12.45
CA PHE A 231 3.41 7.58 11.30
C PHE A 231 4.93 7.65 11.48
N THR A 232 5.63 7.53 10.38
CA THR A 232 7.09 7.66 10.31
C THR A 232 7.49 8.50 9.10
N ASP A 233 8.79 8.74 8.91
CA ASP A 233 9.26 9.33 7.65
C ASP A 233 8.91 8.44 6.47
N ILE A 234 8.73 9.04 5.31
CA ILE A 234 8.16 8.38 4.12
C ILE A 234 8.94 7.11 3.70
N LEU A 235 10.27 7.09 3.86
CA LEU A 235 11.08 5.93 3.50
C LEU A 235 10.86 4.79 4.50
N THR A 236 10.93 5.10 5.78
CA THR A 236 10.62 4.15 6.86
C THR A 236 9.18 3.65 6.74
N ALA A 237 8.20 4.51 6.42
CA ALA A 237 6.81 4.10 6.22
C ALA A 237 6.66 3.05 5.11
N GLY A 238 7.43 3.16 4.03
CA GLY A 238 7.50 2.14 2.98
C GLY A 238 8.05 0.81 3.48
N ASP A 239 9.18 0.85 4.19
CA ASP A 239 9.82 -0.33 4.80
C ASP A 239 8.86 -1.00 5.82
N GLU A 240 8.19 -0.23 6.66
CA GLU A 240 7.23 -0.70 7.65
C GLU A 240 5.98 -1.32 7.03
N LEU A 241 5.44 -0.77 5.94
CA LEU A 241 4.29 -1.36 5.27
C LEU A 241 4.64 -2.71 4.60
N MET A 242 5.84 -2.85 4.06
CA MET A 242 6.30 -4.16 3.54
C MET A 242 6.43 -5.19 4.67
N LYS A 243 6.99 -4.79 5.81
CA LYS A 243 7.09 -5.61 7.03
C LYS A 243 5.69 -5.96 7.57
N PHE A 244 4.78 -4.99 7.63
CA PHE A 244 3.38 -5.17 8.03
C PHE A 244 2.71 -6.27 7.20
N LYS A 245 2.76 -6.16 5.87
CA LYS A 245 2.16 -7.17 4.96
C LYS A 245 2.77 -8.56 5.17
N TYR A 246 4.06 -8.64 5.43
CA TYR A 246 4.75 -9.89 5.72
C TYR A 246 4.24 -10.54 7.02
N ILE A 247 4.19 -9.79 8.10
CA ILE A 247 3.77 -10.28 9.42
C ILE A 247 2.31 -10.72 9.38
N ILE A 248 1.41 -9.90 8.85
CA ILE A 248 -0.02 -10.24 8.75
C ILE A 248 -0.24 -11.57 8.03
N ARG A 249 0.45 -11.79 6.89
CA ARG A 249 0.32 -13.03 6.11
C ARG A 249 0.84 -14.25 6.88
N ASN A 250 1.96 -14.11 7.60
CA ASN A 250 2.53 -15.23 8.34
C ASN A 250 1.72 -15.57 9.58
N VAL A 251 1.27 -14.61 10.37
CA VAL A 251 0.36 -14.87 11.52
C VAL A 251 -0.93 -15.55 11.04
N ALA A 252 -1.53 -15.06 9.95
CA ALA A 252 -2.71 -15.70 9.38
C ALA A 252 -2.41 -17.16 8.96
N TRP A 253 -1.26 -17.40 8.33
CA TRP A 253 -0.84 -18.73 7.90
C TRP A 253 -0.62 -19.67 9.09
N GLU A 254 0.07 -19.24 10.14
CA GLU A 254 0.27 -20.03 11.38
C GLU A 254 -1.05 -20.32 12.09
N GLY A 255 -2.00 -19.36 12.03
CA GLY A 255 -3.37 -19.54 12.52
C GLY A 255 -4.26 -20.40 11.62
N GLY A 256 -3.72 -21.06 10.58
CA GLY A 256 -4.46 -21.92 9.66
C GLY A 256 -5.42 -21.16 8.74
N LYS A 257 -5.13 -19.88 8.48
CA LYS A 257 -5.94 -18.99 7.65
C LYS A 257 -5.11 -18.35 6.54
N THR A 258 -5.72 -17.51 5.74
CA THR A 258 -5.04 -16.77 4.67
C THR A 258 -5.44 -15.30 4.67
N ALA A 259 -4.44 -14.41 4.60
CA ALA A 259 -4.66 -12.97 4.51
C ALA A 259 -4.44 -12.46 3.09
N THR A 260 -5.31 -11.54 2.64
CA THR A 260 -5.16 -10.89 1.33
C THR A 260 -5.29 -9.37 1.44
N PHE A 261 -4.45 -8.70 0.68
CA PHE A 261 -4.48 -7.26 0.44
C PHE A 261 -5.12 -6.90 -0.90
N MET A 262 -5.93 -7.80 -1.46
CA MET A 262 -6.74 -7.48 -2.65
C MET A 262 -7.72 -6.35 -2.33
N PRO A 263 -7.82 -5.33 -3.20
CA PRO A 263 -8.74 -4.20 -2.99
C PRO A 263 -10.22 -4.59 -2.94
N LYS A 264 -10.62 -5.63 -3.70
CA LYS A 264 -12.01 -6.08 -3.78
C LYS A 264 -12.10 -7.60 -3.98
N PRO A 265 -11.95 -8.39 -2.91
CA PRO A 265 -12.02 -9.85 -3.02
C PRO A 265 -13.46 -10.39 -3.08
N LEU A 266 -14.44 -9.66 -2.52
CA LEU A 266 -15.84 -10.08 -2.42
C LEU A 266 -16.77 -9.17 -3.21
N PHE A 267 -17.70 -9.77 -3.97
CA PHE A 267 -18.79 -9.04 -4.62
C PHE A 267 -19.83 -8.59 -3.59
N GLY A 268 -20.36 -7.37 -3.73
CA GLY A 268 -21.45 -6.85 -2.90
C GLY A 268 -21.05 -6.39 -1.48
N ASP A 269 -19.81 -6.66 -1.05
CA ASP A 269 -19.30 -6.24 0.26
C ASP A 269 -18.28 -5.09 0.13
N ASN A 270 -17.74 -4.59 1.24
CA ASN A 270 -16.75 -3.51 1.22
C ASN A 270 -15.42 -3.95 0.60
N GLY A 271 -14.76 -3.04 -0.11
CA GLY A 271 -13.37 -3.21 -0.53
C GLY A 271 -12.39 -2.76 0.54
N SER A 272 -11.11 -3.15 0.39
CA SER A 272 -10.01 -2.74 1.25
C SER A 272 -9.31 -1.52 0.68
N GLY A 273 -9.29 -0.43 1.43
CA GLY A 273 -8.53 0.79 1.16
C GLY A 273 -7.16 0.79 1.84
N MET A 274 -6.36 1.74 1.43
CA MET A 274 -5.17 2.15 2.15
C MET A 274 -5.13 3.68 2.19
N HIS A 275 -5.82 4.26 3.13
CA HIS A 275 -5.79 5.71 3.30
C HIS A 275 -4.39 6.14 3.73
N VAL A 276 -3.85 7.18 3.10
CA VAL A 276 -2.49 7.63 3.41
C VAL A 276 -2.52 9.05 3.96
N HIS A 277 -2.24 9.15 5.25
CA HIS A 277 -2.03 10.43 5.93
C HIS A 277 -0.66 10.98 5.58
N GLN A 278 -0.59 12.29 5.29
CA GLN A 278 0.62 12.95 4.81
C GLN A 278 0.79 14.31 5.47
N SER A 279 2.02 14.65 5.84
CA SER A 279 2.40 15.99 6.31
C SER A 279 3.84 16.31 5.97
N LEU A 280 4.13 17.60 5.75
CA LEU A 280 5.48 18.12 5.51
C LEU A 280 5.97 18.93 6.71
N TRP A 281 7.25 18.81 6.99
CA TRP A 281 7.90 19.50 8.11
C TRP A 281 9.22 20.14 7.67
N LYS A 282 9.58 21.24 8.28
CA LYS A 282 10.86 21.92 8.11
C LYS A 282 11.42 22.38 9.45
N ASP A 283 12.68 22.10 9.73
CA ASP A 283 13.35 22.44 10.98
C ASP A 283 12.53 22.01 12.22
N GLY A 284 11.93 20.84 12.19
CA GLY A 284 11.09 20.27 13.25
C GLY A 284 9.72 20.95 13.44
N LYS A 285 9.27 21.79 12.50
CA LYS A 285 7.98 22.47 12.52
C LYS A 285 7.05 21.94 11.44
N PRO A 286 5.76 21.67 11.76
CA PRO A 286 4.77 21.26 10.77
C PRO A 286 4.41 22.45 9.86
N LEU A 287 4.22 22.16 8.57
CA LEU A 287 3.96 23.19 7.55
C LEU A 287 2.49 23.28 7.13
N PHE A 288 1.64 22.34 7.55
CA PHE A 288 0.26 22.23 7.07
C PHE A 288 -0.79 22.95 7.92
N PHE A 289 -0.40 23.54 9.05
CA PHE A 289 -1.32 24.18 9.98
C PHE A 289 -1.35 25.70 9.86
N GLU A 290 -2.55 26.28 9.78
CA GLU A 290 -2.82 27.70 9.93
C GLU A 290 -4.19 27.91 10.57
N ALA A 291 -4.21 28.44 11.80
CA ALA A 291 -5.45 28.59 12.56
C ALA A 291 -6.45 29.58 11.90
N GLY A 292 -7.74 29.21 11.91
CA GLY A 292 -8.82 30.06 11.44
C GLY A 292 -9.10 29.99 9.94
N THR A 293 -8.35 29.17 9.18
CA THR A 293 -8.64 28.85 7.79
C THR A 293 -9.56 27.63 7.69
N TYR A 294 -10.03 27.27 6.48
CA TYR A 294 -10.82 26.08 6.31
C TYR A 294 -10.02 24.83 6.73
N GLY A 295 -10.56 24.10 7.69
CA GLY A 295 -9.89 22.93 8.26
C GLY A 295 -8.55 23.24 8.94
N ASP A 296 -8.28 24.48 9.29
CA ASP A 296 -6.99 24.99 9.81
C ASP A 296 -5.82 24.62 8.91
N LEU A 297 -5.99 24.69 7.59
CA LEU A 297 -4.95 24.40 6.60
C LEU A 297 -4.18 25.66 6.22
N SER A 298 -2.86 25.55 6.17
CA SER A 298 -2.01 26.56 5.54
C SER A 298 -2.20 26.59 4.02
N ASP A 299 -1.76 27.66 3.37
CA ASP A 299 -1.70 27.76 1.92
C ASP A 299 -0.88 26.61 1.31
N MET A 300 0.23 26.24 1.98
CA MET A 300 1.06 25.13 1.53
C MET A 300 0.29 23.80 1.53
N ALA A 301 -0.52 23.53 2.55
CA ALA A 301 -1.36 22.34 2.59
C ALA A 301 -2.45 22.37 1.50
N ARG A 302 -3.03 23.53 1.23
CA ARG A 302 -4.01 23.69 0.14
C ARG A 302 -3.38 23.41 -1.22
N TRP A 303 -2.23 23.96 -1.51
CA TRP A 303 -1.51 23.71 -2.77
C TRP A 303 -1.07 22.24 -2.89
N TYR A 304 -0.65 21.63 -1.79
CA TYR A 304 -0.37 20.18 -1.75
C TYR A 304 -1.60 19.36 -2.16
N ILE A 305 -2.76 19.67 -1.61
CA ILE A 305 -4.07 19.10 -2.00
C ILE A 305 -4.35 19.35 -3.49
N GLY A 306 -4.10 20.57 -3.96
CA GLY A 306 -4.27 20.94 -5.37
C GLY A 306 -3.46 20.08 -6.30
N GLY A 307 -2.19 19.80 -5.95
CA GLY A 307 -1.31 18.90 -6.68
C GLY A 307 -1.82 17.46 -6.69
N LEU A 308 -2.21 16.92 -5.53
CA LEU A 308 -2.78 15.58 -5.43
C LEU A 308 -4.05 15.42 -6.30
N LEU A 309 -4.98 16.37 -6.25
CA LEU A 309 -6.22 16.32 -7.03
C LEU A 309 -5.97 16.45 -8.53
N LYS A 310 -5.08 17.35 -8.94
CA LYS A 310 -4.72 17.55 -10.36
C LYS A 310 -4.16 16.28 -10.97
N HIS A 311 -3.22 15.65 -10.27
CA HIS A 311 -2.50 14.48 -10.76
C HIS A 311 -3.14 13.15 -10.35
N ALA A 312 -4.26 13.15 -9.61
CA ALA A 312 -4.91 11.92 -9.17
C ALA A 312 -5.16 10.90 -10.29
N PRO A 313 -5.62 11.28 -11.50
CA PRO A 313 -5.81 10.32 -12.58
C PRO A 313 -4.53 9.54 -12.95
N SER A 314 -3.36 10.16 -12.87
CA SER A 314 -2.06 9.53 -13.13
C SER A 314 -1.50 8.83 -11.90
N LEU A 315 -1.72 9.39 -10.70
CA LEU A 315 -1.27 8.80 -9.43
C LEU A 315 -1.83 7.41 -9.20
N LEU A 316 -3.07 7.16 -9.64
CA LEU A 316 -3.72 5.87 -9.46
C LEU A 316 -2.98 4.74 -10.16
N ALA A 317 -2.12 5.01 -11.13
CA ALA A 317 -1.25 3.99 -11.73
C ALA A 317 -0.30 3.34 -10.70
N PHE A 318 0.08 4.08 -9.65
CA PHE A 318 0.96 3.60 -8.58
C PHE A 318 0.21 3.34 -7.27
N THR A 319 -0.86 4.07 -6.97
CA THR A 319 -1.62 3.93 -5.73
C THR A 319 -2.74 2.90 -5.82
N ASN A 320 -3.25 2.61 -7.02
CA ASN A 320 -4.33 1.66 -7.33
C ASN A 320 -3.95 0.81 -8.56
N PRO A 321 -2.87 0.02 -8.45
CA PRO A 321 -2.14 -0.45 -9.62
C PRO A 321 -2.68 -1.76 -10.22
N THR A 322 -3.86 -2.21 -9.82
CA THR A 322 -4.41 -3.49 -10.29
C THR A 322 -5.76 -3.32 -10.97
N VAL A 323 -6.13 -4.25 -11.85
CA VAL A 323 -7.49 -4.31 -12.40
C VAL A 323 -8.53 -4.47 -11.29
N ASN A 324 -8.18 -5.14 -10.18
CA ASN A 324 -9.04 -5.31 -9.02
C ASN A 324 -9.25 -4.01 -8.24
N SER A 325 -8.33 -3.05 -8.29
CA SER A 325 -8.46 -1.72 -7.70
C SER A 325 -9.73 -0.99 -8.18
N TYR A 326 -10.07 -1.15 -9.45
CA TYR A 326 -11.24 -0.50 -10.09
C TYR A 326 -12.56 -1.28 -9.89
N ARG A 327 -12.51 -2.43 -9.20
CA ARG A 327 -13.70 -3.07 -8.62
C ARG A 327 -14.05 -2.50 -7.25
N ARG A 328 -13.07 -1.88 -6.56
CA ARG A 328 -13.26 -1.10 -5.34
C ARG A 328 -13.66 0.34 -5.65
N LEU A 329 -12.96 1.01 -6.57
CA LEU A 329 -13.21 2.41 -6.94
C LEU A 329 -14.40 2.53 -7.90
N VAL A 330 -15.60 2.26 -7.38
CA VAL A 330 -16.87 2.38 -8.12
C VAL A 330 -17.81 3.34 -7.41
N PRO A 331 -18.56 4.20 -8.13
CA PRO A 331 -19.53 5.10 -7.52
C PRO A 331 -20.59 4.34 -6.71
N GLY A 332 -21.04 4.89 -5.58
CA GLY A 332 -22.12 4.33 -4.76
C GLY A 332 -21.72 3.23 -3.76
N TYR A 333 -20.45 2.91 -3.61
CA TYR A 333 -19.93 1.88 -2.66
C TYR A 333 -18.99 2.45 -1.60
N GLU A 334 -19.24 3.65 -1.10
CA GLU A 334 -18.37 4.36 -0.13
C GLU A 334 -16.93 4.55 -0.62
N ALA A 335 -16.70 4.41 -1.93
CA ALA A 335 -15.39 4.55 -2.54
C ALA A 335 -15.09 6.04 -2.82
N PRO A 336 -13.85 6.50 -2.57
CA PRO A 336 -13.44 7.91 -2.75
C PRO A 336 -13.14 8.20 -4.23
N VAL A 337 -14.16 8.13 -5.09
CA VAL A 337 -14.02 8.34 -6.54
C VAL A 337 -14.08 9.80 -6.97
N ASN A 338 -14.62 10.68 -6.13
CA ASN A 338 -14.84 12.09 -6.44
C ASN A 338 -13.59 12.92 -6.15
N LEU A 339 -13.06 13.63 -7.14
CA LEU A 339 -11.85 14.45 -7.06
C LEU A 339 -12.09 15.78 -6.33
N VAL A 340 -12.49 15.68 -5.08
CA VAL A 340 -12.74 16.80 -4.16
C VAL A 340 -12.04 16.57 -2.83
N TYR A 341 -11.96 17.64 -2.02
CA TYR A 341 -11.50 17.53 -0.64
C TYR A 341 -12.55 18.06 0.35
N SER A 342 -12.51 17.56 1.58
CA SER A 342 -13.44 17.95 2.64
C SER A 342 -12.83 17.74 4.03
N ALA A 343 -13.21 18.59 4.98
CA ALA A 343 -12.91 18.40 6.41
C ALA A 343 -13.88 17.44 7.11
N ARG A 344 -14.98 17.03 6.48
CA ARG A 344 -16.07 16.27 7.12
C ARG A 344 -16.49 15.04 6.33
N ASN A 345 -16.45 15.10 5.01
CA ASN A 345 -17.02 14.08 4.13
C ASN A 345 -16.02 12.95 3.85
N ARG A 346 -16.40 11.71 4.19
CA ARG A 346 -15.59 10.51 3.96
C ARG A 346 -15.66 10.00 2.52
N SER A 347 -16.61 10.48 1.69
CA SER A 347 -16.70 10.14 0.27
C SER A 347 -15.76 10.96 -0.62
N ALA A 348 -15.12 11.99 -0.07
CA ALA A 348 -14.11 12.79 -0.77
C ALA A 348 -12.80 12.01 -0.96
N CYS A 349 -12.16 12.22 -2.10
CA CYS A 349 -10.84 11.69 -2.44
C CYS A 349 -9.76 12.13 -1.42
N ILE A 350 -9.86 13.36 -0.93
CA ILE A 350 -8.99 13.89 0.13
C ILE A 350 -9.83 14.34 1.32
N ARG A 351 -9.48 13.81 2.50
CA ARG A 351 -10.06 14.22 3.78
C ARG A 351 -9.04 14.99 4.61
N ILE A 352 -9.53 16.01 5.33
CA ILE A 352 -8.77 16.73 6.35
C ILE A 352 -9.25 16.21 7.71
N PRO A 353 -8.48 15.36 8.41
CA PRO A 353 -8.90 14.87 9.71
C PRO A 353 -9.05 16.01 10.72
N ILE A 354 -10.08 15.90 11.57
CA ILE A 354 -10.23 16.78 12.74
C ILE A 354 -9.19 16.34 13.78
N THR A 355 -8.25 17.22 14.10
CA THR A 355 -7.08 16.91 14.92
C THR A 355 -6.98 17.74 16.21
N GLY A 356 -8.06 18.43 16.58
CA GLY A 356 -8.00 19.43 17.65
C GLY A 356 -7.09 20.61 17.30
N SER A 357 -6.60 21.32 18.30
CA SER A 357 -5.82 22.55 18.13
C SER A 357 -4.30 22.33 18.00
N SER A 358 -3.83 21.08 17.95
CA SER A 358 -2.38 20.79 17.85
C SER A 358 -1.86 20.97 16.42
N PRO A 359 -0.97 21.95 16.16
CA PRO A 359 -0.37 22.12 14.83
C PRO A 359 0.36 20.85 14.34
N LYS A 360 0.95 20.07 15.25
CA LYS A 360 1.71 18.87 14.92
C LYS A 360 0.85 17.72 14.39
N ALA A 361 -0.46 17.76 14.68
CA ALA A 361 -1.38 16.73 14.25
C ALA A 361 -2.02 17.01 12.87
N LYS A 362 -1.82 18.24 12.31
CA LYS A 362 -2.43 18.64 11.05
C LYS A 362 -1.80 17.88 9.89
N ARG A 363 -2.67 17.23 9.10
CA ARG A 363 -2.30 16.38 7.99
C ARG A 363 -3.42 16.30 6.95
N VAL A 364 -3.12 15.84 5.78
CA VAL A 364 -4.10 15.50 4.73
C VAL A 364 -4.16 14.00 4.59
N GLU A 365 -5.30 13.46 4.25
CA GLU A 365 -5.55 12.03 4.06
C GLU A 365 -6.01 11.79 2.62
N PHE A 366 -5.16 11.16 1.81
CA PHE A 366 -5.52 10.72 0.47
C PHE A 366 -6.13 9.32 0.56
N ARG A 367 -7.41 9.18 0.17
CA ARG A 367 -8.24 8.00 0.45
C ARG A 367 -8.36 7.04 -0.71
N CYS A 368 -7.97 7.46 -1.93
CA CYS A 368 -8.04 6.60 -3.11
C CYS A 368 -7.15 5.36 -3.03
N PRO A 369 -5.89 5.43 -2.52
CA PRO A 369 -4.97 4.31 -2.54
C PRO A 369 -5.56 3.03 -1.98
N ASP A 370 -5.07 1.88 -2.45
CA ASP A 370 -5.39 0.58 -1.90
C ASP A 370 -4.13 -0.22 -1.55
N PRO A 371 -4.27 -1.26 -0.71
CA PRO A 371 -3.12 -1.97 -0.17
C PRO A 371 -2.42 -2.91 -1.17
N SER A 372 -2.91 -3.06 -2.41
CA SER A 372 -2.21 -3.81 -3.46
C SER A 372 -1.00 -3.06 -4.02
N SER A 373 -0.88 -1.77 -3.73
CA SER A 373 0.18 -0.91 -4.24
C SER A 373 1.58 -1.31 -3.71
N ASN A 374 2.59 -1.01 -4.53
CA ASN A 374 3.97 -0.92 -4.07
C ASN A 374 4.11 0.36 -3.25
N PRO A 375 4.35 0.28 -1.92
CA PRO A 375 4.33 1.48 -1.08
C PRO A 375 5.39 2.50 -1.48
N TYR A 376 6.54 2.05 -1.91
CA TYR A 376 7.62 2.95 -2.30
C TYR A 376 7.23 3.81 -3.49
N LEU A 377 6.70 3.21 -4.56
CA LEU A 377 6.26 3.96 -5.74
C LEU A 377 5.04 4.83 -5.44
N ALA A 378 4.07 4.29 -4.70
CA ALA A 378 2.86 5.01 -4.33
C ALA A 378 3.17 6.26 -3.48
N PHE A 379 4.03 6.12 -2.46
CA PHE A 379 4.38 7.22 -1.57
C PHE A 379 5.22 8.27 -2.29
N ALA A 380 6.21 7.85 -3.08
CA ALA A 380 7.00 8.78 -3.90
C ALA A 380 6.12 9.57 -4.87
N ALA A 381 5.19 8.91 -5.58
CA ALA A 381 4.31 9.56 -6.53
C ALA A 381 3.39 10.59 -5.85
N MET A 382 2.80 10.27 -4.68
CA MET A 382 1.99 11.20 -3.90
C MET A 382 2.82 12.41 -3.43
N LEU A 383 4.03 12.19 -2.94
CA LEU A 383 4.92 13.28 -2.52
C LEU A 383 5.26 14.20 -3.69
N MET A 384 5.60 13.63 -4.87
CA MET A 384 5.93 14.40 -6.07
C MET A 384 4.75 15.24 -6.56
N ALA A 385 3.53 14.70 -6.53
CA ALA A 385 2.32 15.45 -6.87
C ALA A 385 2.08 16.60 -5.89
N GLY A 386 2.26 16.37 -4.60
CA GLY A 386 2.15 17.41 -3.59
C GLY A 386 3.20 18.52 -3.74
N ILE A 387 4.46 18.16 -4.04
CA ILE A 387 5.53 19.13 -4.32
C ILE A 387 5.19 19.97 -5.56
N ASP A 388 4.71 19.33 -6.64
CA ASP A 388 4.28 20.06 -7.85
C ASP A 388 3.18 21.07 -7.53
N GLY A 389 2.22 20.66 -6.69
CA GLY A 389 1.16 21.53 -6.20
C GLY A 389 1.69 22.78 -5.48
N ILE A 390 2.65 22.59 -4.58
CA ILE A 390 3.24 23.70 -3.81
C ILE A 390 4.08 24.62 -4.71
N VAL A 391 4.95 24.04 -5.54
CA VAL A 391 5.86 24.81 -6.43
C VAL A 391 5.07 25.68 -7.41
N ASN A 392 4.00 25.13 -7.96
CA ASN A 392 3.16 25.80 -8.95
C ASN A 392 1.95 26.51 -8.33
N LYS A 393 1.80 26.51 -6.99
CA LYS A 393 0.68 27.10 -6.26
C LYS A 393 -0.67 26.66 -6.84
N ILE A 394 -0.84 25.35 -7.04
CA ILE A 394 -2.06 24.81 -7.63
C ILE A 394 -3.19 24.89 -6.60
N GLU A 395 -4.14 25.80 -6.84
CA GLU A 395 -5.32 25.94 -5.99
C GLU A 395 -6.27 24.74 -6.22
N PRO A 396 -6.67 24.04 -5.14
CA PRO A 396 -7.70 23.01 -5.26
C PRO A 396 -9.07 23.67 -5.55
N PRO A 397 -10.06 22.92 -6.07
CA PRO A 397 -11.44 23.39 -6.14
C PRO A 397 -11.96 23.73 -4.74
N ALA A 398 -13.13 24.39 -4.65
CA ALA A 398 -13.75 24.63 -3.34
C ALA A 398 -14.03 23.31 -2.61
N PRO A 399 -13.89 23.28 -1.26
CA PRO A 399 -14.18 22.08 -0.49
C PRO A 399 -15.66 21.70 -0.59
N VAL A 400 -15.97 20.40 -0.55
CA VAL A 400 -17.33 19.88 -0.65
C VAL A 400 -17.70 19.14 0.64
N ASP A 401 -18.46 19.81 1.51
CA ASP A 401 -18.91 19.26 2.80
C ASP A 401 -20.31 18.62 2.74
N LYS A 402 -20.94 18.57 1.55
CA LYS A 402 -22.22 17.90 1.31
C LYS A 402 -22.00 16.39 1.17
N ASP A 403 -23.02 15.60 1.43
CA ASP A 403 -23.00 14.18 1.11
C ASP A 403 -22.97 14.02 -0.42
N LEU A 404 -21.85 13.47 -0.93
CA LEU A 404 -21.64 13.30 -2.37
C LEU A 404 -22.51 12.18 -2.97
N TYR A 405 -23.03 11.28 -2.13
CA TYR A 405 -23.94 10.20 -2.59
C TYR A 405 -25.37 10.71 -2.77
N GLU A 406 -25.73 11.82 -2.15
CA GLU A 406 -27.04 12.47 -2.26
C GLU A 406 -27.11 13.54 -3.37
N LEU A 407 -25.98 13.80 -4.04
CA LEU A 407 -25.94 14.76 -5.14
C LEU A 407 -26.58 14.16 -6.39
N GLU A 408 -27.46 14.91 -7.03
CA GLU A 408 -28.19 14.50 -8.24
C GLU A 408 -28.01 15.50 -9.40
N GLY A 409 -28.26 15.00 -10.61
CA GLY A 409 -28.36 15.80 -11.82
C GLY A 409 -27.08 16.57 -12.16
N ALA A 410 -27.20 17.86 -12.44
CA ALA A 410 -26.11 18.72 -12.90
C ALA A 410 -25.00 18.93 -11.83
N GLU A 411 -25.35 18.91 -10.53
CA GLU A 411 -24.39 19.10 -9.44
C GLU A 411 -23.47 17.88 -9.31
N ALA A 412 -24.01 16.67 -9.40
CA ALA A 412 -23.22 15.42 -9.42
C ALA A 412 -22.32 15.34 -10.67
N ALA A 413 -22.87 15.70 -11.83
CA ALA A 413 -22.13 15.66 -13.10
C ALA A 413 -20.97 16.67 -13.18
N ALA A 414 -21.01 17.73 -12.38
CA ALA A 414 -19.95 18.75 -12.34
C ALA A 414 -18.72 18.33 -11.52
N ILE A 415 -18.81 17.26 -10.71
CA ILE A 415 -17.71 16.79 -9.89
C ILE A 415 -16.84 15.83 -10.71
N PRO A 416 -15.56 16.15 -10.94
CA PRO A 416 -14.64 15.25 -11.62
C PRO A 416 -14.46 13.95 -10.82
N GLN A 417 -14.36 12.83 -11.52
CA GLN A 417 -14.12 11.52 -10.91
C GLN A 417 -12.80 10.92 -11.40
N VAL A 418 -12.27 9.99 -10.62
CA VAL A 418 -11.11 9.20 -11.02
C VAL A 418 -11.46 8.29 -12.19
N PRO A 419 -10.51 7.93 -13.07
CA PRO A 419 -10.76 6.97 -14.15
C PRO A 419 -11.26 5.62 -13.63
N GLY A 420 -12.19 5.00 -14.35
CA GLY A 420 -12.88 3.77 -13.93
C GLY A 420 -12.16 2.47 -14.27
N SER A 421 -10.94 2.50 -14.80
CA SER A 421 -10.19 1.29 -15.16
C SER A 421 -8.68 1.53 -15.08
N LEU A 422 -7.92 0.45 -14.89
CA LEU A 422 -6.46 0.51 -14.90
C LEU A 422 -5.94 1.02 -16.25
N ASP A 423 -6.53 0.60 -17.38
CA ASP A 423 -6.10 1.02 -18.70
C ASP A 423 -6.26 2.54 -18.89
N ALA A 424 -7.40 3.11 -18.49
CA ALA A 424 -7.64 4.55 -18.54
C ALA A 424 -6.68 5.35 -17.63
N VAL A 425 -6.28 4.77 -16.50
CA VAL A 425 -5.30 5.36 -15.58
C VAL A 425 -3.89 5.32 -16.19
N LEU A 426 -3.52 4.23 -16.87
CA LEU A 426 -2.25 4.15 -17.59
C LEU A 426 -2.19 5.15 -18.75
N ASP A 427 -3.31 5.39 -19.45
CA ASP A 427 -3.41 6.47 -20.45
C ASP A 427 -3.24 7.86 -19.82
N SER A 428 -3.72 8.05 -18.60
CA SER A 428 -3.54 9.29 -17.85
C SER A 428 -2.08 9.49 -17.45
N LEU A 429 -1.42 8.43 -16.98
CA LEU A 429 0.01 8.46 -16.63
C LEU A 429 0.88 8.78 -17.86
N GLU A 430 0.56 8.21 -19.03
CA GLU A 430 1.28 8.47 -20.27
C GLU A 430 1.22 9.95 -20.67
N LYS A 431 0.12 10.64 -20.37
CA LYS A 431 -0.12 12.05 -20.72
C LYS A 431 0.35 13.02 -19.64
N ASP A 432 0.35 12.63 -18.38
CA ASP A 432 0.66 13.48 -17.23
C ASP A 432 1.61 12.78 -16.27
N HIS A 433 2.91 12.82 -16.56
CA HIS A 433 3.97 12.25 -15.72
C HIS A 433 5.17 13.19 -15.50
N GLU A 434 5.17 14.36 -16.12
CA GLU A 434 6.27 15.34 -15.97
C GLU A 434 6.57 15.65 -14.49
N PHE A 435 5.55 15.74 -13.65
CA PHE A 435 5.72 16.01 -12.22
C PHE A 435 6.53 14.90 -11.52
N LEU A 436 6.45 13.66 -11.99
CA LEU A 436 7.16 12.50 -11.42
C LEU A 436 8.65 12.51 -11.79
N THR A 437 8.99 13.00 -12.98
CA THR A 437 10.37 12.97 -13.49
C THR A 437 11.24 14.13 -12.99
N LYS A 438 10.64 15.14 -12.36
CA LYS A 438 11.37 16.26 -11.75
C LYS A 438 12.42 15.75 -10.76
N GLY A 439 13.63 16.31 -10.85
CA GLY A 439 14.76 15.90 -10.04
C GLY A 439 15.28 14.48 -10.31
N GLY A 440 14.85 13.84 -11.40
CA GLY A 440 15.21 12.45 -11.73
C GLY A 440 14.64 11.41 -10.75
N VAL A 441 13.54 11.73 -10.07
CA VAL A 441 12.90 10.85 -9.06
C VAL A 441 12.37 9.59 -9.73
N PHE A 442 11.38 9.72 -10.61
CA PHE A 442 11.05 8.67 -11.55
C PHE A 442 11.84 8.90 -12.85
N THR A 443 12.13 7.84 -13.57
CA THR A 443 12.74 7.94 -14.90
C THR A 443 11.71 7.61 -15.97
N GLU A 444 11.89 8.15 -17.18
CA GLU A 444 11.05 7.80 -18.34
C GLU A 444 11.04 6.28 -18.59
N ASP A 445 12.19 5.64 -18.40
CA ASP A 445 12.37 4.20 -18.52
C ASP A 445 11.52 3.43 -17.49
N LEU A 446 11.48 3.86 -16.22
CA LEU A 446 10.62 3.24 -15.20
C LEU A 446 9.14 3.37 -15.57
N ILE A 447 8.71 4.58 -15.99
CA ILE A 447 7.33 4.87 -16.34
C ILE A 447 6.89 4.05 -17.56
N ALA A 448 7.70 4.03 -18.62
CA ALA A 448 7.42 3.25 -19.82
C ALA A 448 7.35 1.75 -19.53
N THR A 449 8.31 1.22 -18.76
CA THR A 449 8.31 -0.18 -18.32
C THR A 449 7.09 -0.52 -17.49
N TRP A 450 6.68 0.37 -16.56
CA TRP A 450 5.48 0.19 -15.74
C TRP A 450 4.22 0.07 -16.59
N ILE A 451 4.02 1.02 -17.53
CA ILE A 451 2.84 1.06 -18.40
C ILE A 451 2.79 -0.20 -19.28
N GLU A 452 3.89 -0.57 -19.94
CA GLU A 452 3.95 -1.75 -20.79
C GLU A 452 3.68 -3.03 -19.98
N TRP A 453 4.36 -3.18 -18.84
CA TRP A 453 4.23 -4.35 -17.99
C TRP A 453 2.79 -4.54 -17.49
N LYS A 454 2.15 -3.44 -17.02
CA LYS A 454 0.77 -3.45 -16.51
C LYS A 454 -0.24 -3.78 -17.61
N ARG A 455 -0.11 -3.17 -18.79
CA ARG A 455 -0.99 -3.48 -19.91
C ARG A 455 -0.88 -4.95 -20.31
N LYS A 456 0.31 -5.45 -20.54
CA LYS A 456 0.55 -6.81 -21.03
C LYS A 456 0.20 -7.89 -20.00
N ASN A 457 0.60 -7.72 -18.75
CA ASN A 457 0.54 -8.79 -17.75
C ASN A 457 -0.71 -8.75 -16.87
N GLU A 458 -1.42 -7.63 -16.80
CA GLU A 458 -2.61 -7.47 -15.96
C GLU A 458 -3.86 -7.09 -16.77
N VAL A 459 -3.84 -5.97 -17.51
CA VAL A 459 -5.02 -5.50 -18.26
C VAL A 459 -5.43 -6.54 -19.30
N ASP A 460 -4.54 -6.94 -20.19
CA ASP A 460 -4.82 -7.91 -21.25
C ASP A 460 -5.08 -9.30 -20.67
N TYR A 461 -4.34 -9.68 -19.64
CA TYR A 461 -4.53 -10.96 -18.99
C TYR A 461 -5.97 -11.17 -18.47
N VAL A 462 -6.57 -10.12 -17.86
CA VAL A 462 -7.95 -10.18 -17.37
C VAL A 462 -8.96 -9.97 -18.50
N ARG A 463 -8.75 -8.97 -19.38
CA ARG A 463 -9.67 -8.57 -20.46
C ARG A 463 -9.93 -9.69 -21.46
N LEU A 464 -8.94 -10.53 -21.75
CA LEU A 464 -9.05 -11.61 -22.73
C LEU A 464 -9.71 -12.87 -22.18
N ARG A 465 -10.09 -12.91 -20.90
CA ARG A 465 -10.74 -14.05 -20.27
C ARG A 465 -12.21 -13.77 -20.03
N PRO A 466 -13.14 -14.62 -20.52
CA PRO A 466 -14.55 -14.46 -20.22
C PRO A 466 -14.79 -14.63 -18.71
N HIS A 467 -15.63 -13.77 -18.18
CA HIS A 467 -16.04 -13.83 -16.78
C HIS A 467 -17.29 -14.72 -16.63
N PRO A 468 -17.45 -15.50 -15.53
CA PRO A 468 -18.65 -16.34 -15.33
C PRO A 468 -19.98 -15.60 -15.48
N ALA A 469 -20.06 -14.33 -15.07
CA ALA A 469 -21.26 -13.52 -15.23
C ALA A 469 -21.63 -13.24 -16.71
N GLU A 470 -20.69 -13.32 -17.65
CA GLU A 470 -20.98 -13.15 -19.07
C GLU A 470 -21.80 -14.32 -19.62
N PHE A 471 -21.59 -15.52 -19.07
CA PHE A 471 -22.41 -16.69 -19.43
C PHE A 471 -23.84 -16.57 -18.91
N GLU A 472 -24.03 -15.96 -17.72
CA GLU A 472 -25.36 -15.66 -17.19
C GLU A 472 -26.11 -14.63 -18.08
N LEU A 473 -25.38 -13.63 -18.59
CA LEU A 473 -25.98 -12.53 -19.35
C LEU A 473 -26.16 -12.83 -20.85
N TYR A 474 -25.31 -13.67 -21.45
CA TYR A 474 -25.17 -13.71 -22.91
C TYR A 474 -25.16 -15.11 -23.49
N TYR A 475 -25.31 -16.19 -22.72
CA TYR A 475 -25.18 -17.55 -23.24
C TYR A 475 -26.27 -17.94 -24.23
N ASP A 476 -27.45 -17.33 -24.13
CA ASP A 476 -28.64 -17.61 -24.92
C ASP A 476 -29.00 -16.53 -25.99
N ILE A 477 -28.08 -15.59 -26.26
CA ILE A 477 -28.23 -14.59 -27.31
C ILE A 477 -27.86 -15.15 -28.68
#